data_244a7d98a22ff49d1c389e519fe6248c
#
_entry.id   244a7d98a22ff49d1c389e519fe6248c
#
_cell.length_a   1.000
_cell.length_b   1.000
_cell.length_c   1.000
_cell.angle_alpha   90.00
_cell.angle_beta   90.00
_cell.angle_gamma   90.00
#
_symmetry.space_group_name_H-M   'P 1'
#
loop_
_entity.id
_entity.type
_entity.pdbx_description
1 polymer ?
#
loop_
_entity_poly.entity_id
_entity_poly.type
_entity_poly.pdbx_seq_one_letter_code
_entity_poly.pdbx_strand_id
1 'polypeptide(L)'
;MKILIFGLPGSGKTTLARPFAKLINGIHINGDDVRQRYCDWDFTLTGRYNQMRRMSHVADGVVFAGKTAIVDFVCPTNKFRELFNADYTVYMDTIDKSRYKDTNEMFEKPHSCDYHVSEWFGDTHKQLSKVLKHFIAKREEKHNDYPWMDALKDS
;
A
#
# COMPACT_ATOMS: atom_id res chain seq x y z
N MET A 1 -4.56 4.71 -9.28
CA MET A 1 -3.51 4.91 -8.26
C MET A 1 -3.35 3.63 -7.45
N LYS A 2 -2.14 3.28 -7.14
CA LYS A 2 -1.76 2.07 -6.40
C LYS A 2 -1.17 2.47 -5.04
N ILE A 3 -1.88 2.15 -3.95
CA ILE A 3 -1.53 2.55 -2.59
C ILE A 3 -1.15 1.30 -1.79
N LEU A 4 0.02 1.33 -1.16
CA LEU A 4 0.50 0.25 -0.29
C LEU A 4 0.42 0.67 1.17
N ILE A 5 -0.29 -0.13 1.98
CA ILE A 5 -0.29 -0.02 3.44
C ILE A 5 0.47 -1.24 3.97
N PHE A 6 1.62 -1.02 4.58
CA PHE A 6 2.51 -2.10 5.03
C PHE A 6 2.93 -1.91 6.48
N GLY A 7 3.40 -2.98 7.08
CA GLY A 7 3.85 -3.02 8.47
C GLY A 7 3.82 -4.45 9.02
N LEU A 8 4.26 -4.61 10.24
CA LEU A 8 4.24 -5.89 10.94
C LEU A 8 2.82 -6.45 11.09
N PRO A 9 2.65 -7.78 11.18
CA PRO A 9 1.38 -8.38 11.55
C PRO A 9 0.85 -7.79 12.87
N GLY A 10 -0.43 -7.45 12.92
CA GLY A 10 -1.05 -6.84 14.10
C GLY A 10 -0.85 -5.34 14.25
N SER A 11 -0.22 -4.67 13.28
CA SER A 11 -0.01 -3.21 13.32
C SER A 11 -1.26 -2.39 12.97
N GLY A 12 -2.34 -3.04 12.50
CA GLY A 12 -3.60 -2.37 12.18
C GLY A 12 -3.77 -1.98 10.72
N LYS A 13 -3.02 -2.60 9.81
CA LYS A 13 -3.11 -2.34 8.35
C LYS A 13 -4.54 -2.46 7.82
N THR A 14 -5.20 -3.57 8.10
CA THR A 14 -6.56 -3.83 7.63
C THR A 14 -7.56 -2.90 8.30
N THR A 15 -7.38 -2.59 9.58
CA THR A 15 -8.22 -1.67 10.33
C THR A 15 -8.19 -0.25 9.74
N LEU A 16 -7.06 0.17 9.20
CA LEU A 16 -6.95 1.43 8.47
C LEU A 16 -7.49 1.29 7.02
N ALA A 17 -7.11 0.23 6.32
CA ALA A 17 -7.42 0.07 4.90
C ALA A 17 -8.92 0.02 4.61
N ARG A 18 -9.71 -0.67 5.43
CA ARG A 18 -11.16 -0.80 5.22
C ARG A 18 -11.90 0.54 5.19
N PRO A 19 -11.87 1.35 6.26
CA PRO A 19 -12.56 2.63 6.24
C PRO A 19 -11.94 3.61 5.25
N PHE A 20 -10.63 3.56 5.04
CA PHE A 20 -9.95 4.40 4.08
C PHE A 20 -10.40 4.10 2.64
N ALA A 21 -10.48 2.84 2.25
CA ALA A 21 -10.96 2.44 0.92
C ALA A 21 -12.40 2.90 0.67
N LYS A 22 -13.28 2.77 1.66
CA LYS A 22 -14.66 3.29 1.57
C LYS A 22 -14.68 4.80 1.37
N LEU A 23 -13.85 5.52 2.12
CA LEU A 23 -13.83 6.98 2.10
C LEU A 23 -13.40 7.54 0.74
N ILE A 24 -12.43 6.90 0.09
CA ILE A 24 -11.93 7.35 -1.22
C ILE A 24 -12.52 6.58 -2.40
N ASN A 25 -13.48 5.70 -2.15
CA ASN A 25 -14.11 4.85 -3.17
C ASN A 25 -13.09 3.98 -3.92
N GLY A 26 -12.16 3.40 -3.19
CA GLY A 26 -11.14 2.50 -3.72
C GLY A 26 -11.49 1.03 -3.52
N ILE A 27 -10.67 0.17 -4.11
CA ILE A 27 -10.78 -1.29 -3.99
C ILE A 27 -9.73 -1.77 -2.99
N HIS A 28 -10.19 -2.39 -1.91
CA HIS A 28 -9.32 -2.95 -0.88
C HIS A 28 -8.87 -4.36 -1.24
N ILE A 29 -7.56 -4.57 -1.24
CA ILE A 29 -6.92 -5.86 -1.48
C ILE A 29 -6.12 -6.23 -0.23
N ASN A 30 -6.55 -7.29 0.45
CA ASN A 30 -5.95 -7.76 1.71
C ASN A 30 -5.05 -8.96 1.47
N GLY A 31 -3.87 -8.98 2.09
CA GLY A 31 -2.88 -10.02 1.90
C GLY A 31 -3.35 -11.42 2.32
N ASP A 32 -4.05 -11.53 3.45
CA ASP A 32 -4.56 -12.82 3.93
C ASP A 32 -5.66 -13.37 3.01
N ASP A 33 -6.54 -12.52 2.51
CA ASP A 33 -7.57 -12.92 1.55
C ASP A 33 -6.96 -13.48 0.27
N VAL A 34 -5.90 -12.86 -0.24
CA VAL A 34 -5.19 -13.32 -1.42
C VAL A 34 -4.50 -14.65 -1.16
N ARG A 35 -3.81 -14.82 -0.01
CA ARG A 35 -3.20 -16.09 0.36
C ARG A 35 -4.24 -17.22 0.45
N GLN A 36 -5.40 -16.94 1.01
CA GLN A 36 -6.48 -17.90 1.13
C GLN A 36 -6.97 -18.36 -0.26
N ARG A 37 -7.14 -17.43 -1.19
CA ARG A 37 -7.59 -17.74 -2.56
C ARG A 37 -6.58 -18.58 -3.33
N TYR A 38 -5.28 -18.36 -3.11
CA TYR A 38 -4.22 -19.12 -3.76
C TYR A 38 -3.79 -20.35 -2.97
N CYS A 39 -4.37 -20.59 -1.78
CA CYS A 39 -4.00 -21.68 -0.87
C CYS A 39 -2.48 -21.69 -0.62
N ASP A 40 -1.90 -20.52 -0.44
CA ASP A 40 -0.45 -20.33 -0.31
C ASP A 40 -0.10 -19.63 1.00
N TRP A 41 0.37 -20.42 1.95
CA TRP A 41 0.80 -19.97 3.28
C TRP A 41 2.31 -20.13 3.46
N ASP A 42 3.06 -20.04 2.37
CA ASP A 42 4.52 -20.05 2.40
C ASP A 42 5.05 -18.68 2.86
N PHE A 43 5.62 -18.65 4.07
CA PHE A 43 6.21 -17.46 4.67
C PHE A 43 7.75 -17.43 4.59
N THR A 44 8.36 -18.30 3.80
CA THR A 44 9.77 -18.19 3.44
C THR A 44 10.00 -16.91 2.63
N LEU A 45 11.27 -16.54 2.47
CA LEU A 45 11.61 -15.38 1.64
C LEU A 45 11.02 -15.49 0.21
N THR A 46 11.16 -16.68 -0.40
CA THR A 46 10.58 -16.97 -1.73
C THR A 46 9.06 -16.86 -1.73
N GLY A 47 8.41 -17.42 -0.71
CA GLY A 47 6.94 -17.36 -0.58
C GLY A 47 6.44 -15.93 -0.39
N ARG A 48 7.15 -15.11 0.36
CA ARG A 48 6.82 -13.70 0.57
C ARG A 48 7.07 -12.88 -0.71
N TYR A 49 8.09 -13.20 -1.47
CA TYR A 49 8.33 -12.61 -2.79
C TYR A 49 7.17 -12.93 -3.76
N ASN A 50 6.74 -14.19 -3.81
CA ASN A 50 5.61 -14.61 -4.64
C ASN A 50 4.31 -13.89 -4.21
N GLN A 51 4.07 -13.73 -2.92
CA GLN A 51 2.92 -12.98 -2.41
C GLN A 51 2.98 -11.52 -2.85
N MET A 52 4.14 -10.87 -2.73
CA MET A 52 4.32 -9.48 -3.18
C MET A 52 4.01 -9.34 -4.67
N ARG A 53 4.49 -10.27 -5.49
CA ARG A 53 4.22 -10.28 -6.93
C ARG A 53 2.73 -10.41 -7.23
N ARG A 54 2.04 -11.33 -6.55
CA ARG A 54 0.59 -11.50 -6.66
C ARG A 54 -0.18 -10.24 -6.30
N MET A 55 0.15 -9.66 -5.14
CA MET A 55 -0.48 -8.42 -4.66
C MET A 55 -0.28 -7.30 -5.66
N SER A 56 0.93 -7.16 -6.21
CA SER A 56 1.25 -6.16 -7.22
C SER A 56 0.43 -6.35 -8.49
N HIS A 57 0.33 -7.57 -9.00
CA HIS A 57 -0.42 -7.85 -10.23
C HIS A 57 -1.93 -7.60 -10.06
N VAL A 58 -2.50 -8.00 -8.93
CA VAL A 58 -3.92 -7.73 -8.63
C VAL A 58 -4.17 -6.22 -8.57
N ALA A 59 -3.30 -5.48 -7.90
CA ALA A 59 -3.39 -4.02 -7.81
C ALA A 59 -3.27 -3.35 -9.18
N ASP A 60 -2.33 -3.79 -10.01
CA ASP A 60 -2.15 -3.26 -11.37
C ASP A 60 -3.41 -3.49 -12.22
N GLY A 61 -4.07 -4.63 -12.07
CA GLY A 61 -5.35 -4.91 -12.73
C GLY A 61 -6.46 -3.96 -12.31
N VAL A 62 -6.55 -3.64 -11.03
CA VAL A 62 -7.51 -2.66 -10.48
C VAL A 62 -7.26 -1.27 -11.06
N VAL A 63 -6.00 -0.84 -11.09
CA VAL A 63 -5.60 0.45 -11.67
C VAL A 63 -5.89 0.50 -13.16
N PHE A 64 -5.58 -0.57 -13.88
CA PHE A 64 -5.89 -0.71 -15.30
C PHE A 64 -7.39 -0.57 -15.58
N ALA A 65 -8.24 -1.04 -14.68
CA ALA A 65 -9.70 -0.90 -14.77
C ALA A 65 -10.20 0.51 -14.39
N GLY A 66 -9.30 1.46 -14.11
CA GLY A 66 -9.66 2.85 -13.78
C GLY A 66 -10.00 3.10 -12.32
N LYS A 67 -9.63 2.18 -11.41
CA LYS A 67 -9.91 2.29 -9.98
C LYS A 67 -8.64 2.51 -9.17
N THR A 68 -8.80 2.95 -7.93
CA THR A 68 -7.69 3.05 -6.97
C THR A 68 -7.59 1.75 -6.16
N ALA A 69 -6.41 1.16 -6.14
CA ALA A 69 -6.11 -0.03 -5.36
C ALA A 69 -5.53 0.37 -4.00
N ILE A 70 -6.12 -0.11 -2.91
CA ILE A 70 -5.60 0.01 -1.56
C ILE A 70 -5.17 -1.39 -1.11
N VAL A 71 -3.87 -1.62 -1.04
CA VAL A 71 -3.29 -2.94 -0.81
C VAL A 71 -2.67 -2.98 0.57
N ASP A 72 -3.11 -3.90 1.42
CA ASP A 72 -2.53 -4.08 2.75
C ASP A 72 -1.93 -5.47 2.92
N PHE A 73 -0.66 -5.52 3.23
CA PHE A 73 0.09 -6.72 3.61
C PHE A 73 1.44 -6.34 4.24
N VAL A 74 2.17 -7.32 4.76
CA VAL A 74 3.40 -7.04 5.51
C VAL A 74 4.48 -6.39 4.65
N CYS A 75 4.72 -6.90 3.45
CA CYS A 75 5.72 -6.40 2.51
C CYS A 75 7.05 -6.07 3.22
N PRO A 76 7.78 -7.08 3.73
CA PRO A 76 8.71 -6.90 4.84
C PRO A 76 10.03 -6.21 4.49
N THR A 77 10.44 -6.17 3.23
CA THR A 77 11.75 -5.61 2.85
C THR A 77 11.63 -4.37 1.98
N ASN A 78 12.64 -3.50 2.05
CA ASN A 78 12.71 -2.34 1.17
C ASN A 78 12.73 -2.74 -0.31
N LYS A 79 13.41 -3.84 -0.63
CA LYS A 79 13.44 -4.37 -2.00
C LYS A 79 12.05 -4.79 -2.48
N PHE A 80 11.27 -5.46 -1.64
CA PHE A 80 9.91 -5.87 -2.00
C PHE A 80 8.99 -4.65 -2.22
N ARG A 81 9.13 -3.62 -1.40
CA ARG A 81 8.35 -2.38 -1.56
C ARG A 81 8.70 -1.66 -2.85
N GLU A 82 10.00 -1.62 -3.19
CA GLU A 82 10.48 -1.08 -4.46
C GLU A 82 9.90 -1.85 -5.66
N LEU A 83 9.95 -3.19 -5.62
CA LEU A 83 9.41 -4.05 -6.68
C LEU A 83 7.88 -3.98 -6.78
N PHE A 84 7.19 -3.81 -5.65
CA PHE A 84 5.75 -3.58 -5.64
C PHE A 84 5.37 -2.30 -6.39
N ASN A 85 6.18 -1.28 -6.28
CA ASN A 85 6.09 -0.01 -7.03
C ASN A 85 4.75 0.71 -6.83
N ALA A 86 4.44 1.05 -5.57
CA ALA A 86 3.25 1.84 -5.25
C ALA A 86 3.42 3.31 -5.65
N ASP A 87 2.30 3.96 -5.99
CA ASP A 87 2.25 5.42 -6.18
C ASP A 87 2.31 6.16 -4.84
N TYR A 88 1.82 5.53 -3.78
CA TYR A 88 1.76 6.10 -2.44
C TYR A 88 1.94 5.01 -1.39
N THR A 89 2.79 5.24 -0.39
CA THR A 89 3.09 4.26 0.66
C THR A 89 2.69 4.77 2.03
N VAL A 90 2.09 3.88 2.83
CA VAL A 90 1.68 4.12 4.20
C VAL A 90 2.33 3.08 5.10
N TYR A 91 3.17 3.53 6.01
CA TYR A 91 3.84 2.67 6.97
C TYR A 91 3.11 2.65 8.31
N MET A 92 2.63 1.46 8.71
CA MET A 92 1.99 1.23 10.00
C MET A 92 3.05 0.84 11.04
N ASP A 93 3.50 1.81 11.81
CA ASP A 93 4.56 1.69 12.82
C ASP A 93 3.97 1.84 14.23
N THR A 94 2.96 1.04 14.54
CA THR A 94 2.20 1.11 15.79
C THR A 94 2.66 0.11 16.84
N ILE A 95 3.51 -0.87 16.45
CA ILE A 95 4.07 -1.90 17.33
C ILE A 95 5.54 -2.11 17.01
N ASP A 96 6.33 -2.50 18.02
CA ASP A 96 7.76 -2.76 17.85
C ASP A 96 8.04 -4.16 17.32
N LYS A 97 7.18 -5.13 17.66
CA LYS A 97 7.31 -6.51 17.22
C LYS A 97 5.94 -7.18 17.16
N SER A 98 5.81 -8.12 16.23
CA SER A 98 4.66 -9.02 16.13
C SER A 98 4.91 -10.29 16.98
N ARG A 99 3.90 -11.15 17.06
CA ARG A 99 4.03 -12.50 17.67
C ARG A 99 4.79 -13.49 16.78
N TYR A 100 5.17 -13.12 15.56
CA TYR A 100 5.88 -13.98 14.62
C TYR A 100 7.35 -13.59 14.55
N LYS A 101 8.20 -14.37 15.20
CA LYS A 101 9.63 -14.11 15.33
C LYS A 101 10.33 -14.00 13.97
N ASP A 102 10.06 -14.93 13.05
CA ASP A 102 10.63 -14.96 11.72
C ASP A 102 10.28 -13.70 10.90
N THR A 103 9.07 -13.22 11.01
CA THR A 103 8.64 -11.97 10.37
C THR A 103 9.34 -10.77 10.98
N ASN A 104 9.48 -10.73 12.29
CA ASN A 104 10.20 -9.65 12.99
C ASN A 104 11.67 -9.56 12.54
N GLU A 105 12.33 -10.71 12.35
CA GLU A 105 13.72 -10.78 11.90
C GLU A 105 13.88 -10.34 10.44
N MET A 106 12.91 -10.63 9.59
CA MET A 106 12.92 -10.28 8.17
C MET A 106 12.55 -8.82 7.92
N PHE A 107 11.72 -8.23 8.78
CA PHE A 107 11.13 -6.91 8.55
C PHE A 107 12.19 -5.81 8.64
N GLU A 108 12.33 -5.08 7.55
CA GLU A 108 13.19 -3.89 7.48
C GLU A 108 12.34 -2.62 7.64
N LYS A 109 12.77 -1.70 8.48
CA LYS A 109 12.15 -0.38 8.52
C LYS A 109 12.32 0.30 7.17
N PRO A 110 11.30 1.05 6.69
CA PRO A 110 11.40 1.69 5.38
C PRO A 110 12.47 2.78 5.37
N HIS A 111 13.20 2.89 4.25
CA HIS A 111 14.10 4.03 4.00
C HIS A 111 13.30 5.32 3.87
N SER A 112 12.10 5.23 3.29
CA SER A 112 11.17 6.33 3.12
C SER A 112 9.74 5.79 3.01
N CYS A 113 8.77 6.64 3.37
CA CYS A 113 7.35 6.38 3.13
C CYS A 113 6.64 7.73 2.96
N ASP A 114 5.48 7.70 2.31
CA ASP A 114 4.71 8.94 2.08
C ASP A 114 3.89 9.34 3.30
N TYR A 115 3.45 8.36 4.08
CA TYR A 115 2.68 8.58 5.30
C TYR A 115 3.09 7.59 6.38
N HIS A 116 3.37 8.10 7.59
CA HIS A 116 3.87 7.30 8.72
C HIS A 116 2.85 7.33 9.86
N VAL A 117 2.31 6.18 10.23
CA VAL A 117 1.36 6.04 11.32
C VAL A 117 2.06 5.40 12.51
N SER A 118 2.39 6.19 13.53
CA SER A 118 3.01 5.72 14.77
C SER A 118 2.00 5.55 15.91
N GLU A 119 0.84 6.19 15.81
CA GLU A 119 -0.22 6.16 16.81
C GLU A 119 -1.59 6.05 16.16
N TRP A 120 -2.52 5.39 16.85
CA TRP A 120 -3.91 5.25 16.43
C TRP A 120 -4.79 6.37 16.95
N PHE A 121 -5.57 6.96 16.02
CA PHE A 121 -6.68 7.85 16.35
C PHE A 121 -7.93 7.35 15.61
N GLY A 122 -9.12 7.66 16.12
CA GLY A 122 -10.38 7.22 15.50
C GLY A 122 -10.62 7.78 14.10
N ASP A 123 -9.91 8.84 13.72
CA ASP A 123 -10.01 9.51 12.43
C ASP A 123 -8.76 9.38 11.56
N THR A 124 -7.88 8.42 11.83
CA THR A 124 -6.62 8.23 11.08
C THR A 124 -6.89 8.10 9.57
N HIS A 125 -7.92 7.38 9.16
CA HIS A 125 -8.30 7.24 7.75
C HIS A 125 -8.74 8.56 7.12
N LYS A 126 -9.37 9.45 7.88
CA LYS A 126 -9.77 10.80 7.42
C LYS A 126 -8.56 11.71 7.26
N GLN A 127 -7.62 11.66 8.20
CA GLN A 127 -6.36 12.41 8.13
C GLN A 127 -5.54 11.95 6.92
N LEU A 128 -5.41 10.64 6.70
CA LEU A 128 -4.74 10.07 5.54
C LEU A 128 -5.40 10.54 4.23
N SER A 129 -6.72 10.54 4.15
CA SER A 129 -7.44 11.01 2.98
C SER A 129 -7.13 12.47 2.63
N LYS A 130 -7.04 13.35 3.62
CA LYS A 130 -6.69 14.77 3.41
C LYS A 130 -5.28 14.93 2.87
N VAL A 131 -4.31 14.21 3.44
CA VAL A 131 -2.91 14.25 3.00
C VAL A 131 -2.78 13.68 1.59
N LEU A 132 -3.47 12.59 1.29
CA LEU A 132 -3.49 12.00 -0.05
C LEU A 132 -4.06 12.96 -1.10
N LYS A 133 -5.17 13.63 -0.80
CA LYS A 133 -5.75 14.64 -1.72
C LYS A 133 -4.77 15.75 -2.04
N HIS A 134 -4.04 16.20 -1.05
CA HIS A 134 -3.01 17.22 -1.23
C HIS A 134 -1.85 16.73 -2.10
N PHE A 135 -1.43 15.49 -1.89
CA PHE A 135 -0.40 14.83 -2.71
C PHE A 135 -0.84 14.73 -4.19
N ILE A 136 -2.07 14.31 -4.44
CA ILE A 136 -2.63 14.22 -5.79
C ILE A 136 -2.69 15.59 -6.46
N ALA A 137 -3.17 16.63 -5.75
CA ALA A 137 -3.24 18.00 -6.25
C ALA A 137 -1.87 18.53 -6.68
N LYS A 138 -0.83 18.27 -5.88
CA LYS A 138 0.55 18.65 -6.22
C LYS A 138 1.09 17.93 -7.46
N ARG A 139 0.72 16.67 -7.66
CA ARG A 139 1.11 15.93 -8.87
C ARG A 139 0.45 16.53 -10.12
N GLU A 140 -0.81 16.93 -10.02
CA GLU A 140 -1.55 17.58 -11.11
C GLU A 140 -0.95 18.95 -11.44
N GLU A 141 -0.58 19.75 -10.43
CA GLU A 141 0.12 21.03 -10.64
C GLU A 141 1.43 20.84 -11.42
N LYS A 142 2.26 19.88 -11.02
CA LYS A 142 3.50 19.55 -11.73
C LYS A 142 3.26 19.07 -13.15
N HIS A 143 2.14 18.41 -13.40
CA HIS A 143 1.75 17.96 -14.72
C HIS A 143 1.33 19.15 -15.62
N ASN A 144 0.71 20.17 -15.02
CA ASN A 144 0.32 21.40 -15.70
C ASN A 144 1.52 22.29 -16.09
N ASP A 145 2.69 22.11 -15.46
CA ASP A 145 3.93 22.81 -15.84
C ASP A 145 4.47 22.35 -17.21
N TYR A 146 3.88 21.31 -17.79
CA TYR A 146 4.23 20.77 -19.11
C TYR A 146 2.98 20.70 -20.03
N PRO A 147 2.55 21.84 -20.60
CA PRO A 147 1.30 21.92 -21.40
C PRO A 147 1.25 20.94 -22.58
N TRP A 148 2.41 20.56 -23.12
CA TRP A 148 2.50 19.60 -24.22
C TRP A 148 2.08 18.19 -23.84
N MET A 149 2.10 17.85 -22.53
CA MET A 149 1.64 16.54 -22.05
C MET A 149 0.13 16.35 -22.23
N ASP A 150 -0.65 17.43 -22.21
CA ASP A 150 -2.09 17.35 -22.45
C ASP A 150 -2.40 16.95 -23.89
N ALA A 151 -1.56 17.34 -24.83
CA ALA A 151 -1.68 16.94 -26.25
C ALA A 151 -1.43 15.43 -26.45
N LEU A 152 -0.70 14.76 -25.56
CA LEU A 152 -0.45 13.32 -25.61
C LEU A 152 -1.60 12.48 -25.07
N LYS A 153 -2.49 13.05 -24.27
CA LYS A 153 -3.65 12.33 -23.71
C LYS A 153 -4.74 12.07 -24.76
N ASP A 154 -4.79 12.88 -25.82
CA ASP A 154 -5.79 12.80 -26.89
C ASP A 154 -5.30 11.92 -28.06
N SER A 155 -4.11 11.39 -27.98
CA SER A 155 -3.56 10.46 -28.97
C SER A 155 -3.70 9.02 -28.49
#